data_9f825f25f561f16e3557372c1a044ded
#
_entry.id   9f825f25f561f16e3557372c1a044ded
#
_cell.length_a   1.000
_cell.length_b   1.000
_cell.length_c   1.000
_cell.angle_alpha   90.00
_cell.angle_beta   90.00
_cell.angle_gamma   90.00
#
_symmetry.space_group_name_H-M   'P 1'
#
loop_
_entity.id
_entity.type
_entity.pdbx_description
1 polymer ?
#
loop_
_entity_poly.entity_id
_entity_poly.type
_entity_poly.pdbx_seq_one_letter_code
_entity_poly.pdbx_strand_id
1 'polypeptide(L)'
;MKHTHRKYVKTGFFLAGLSVVFGAFGSHILKSRIDETALNTFEIGIRYQMFHALALIILGLNHRKFSETKLNIALRLMIAGVIIFSGSLYFLATRALWTSESYAFVGAITPIGGLSFISAWLILFFGGFSNTEKYAAEKEELEENSEKKRHRSKKSQAQLND
;
A
#
# COMPACT_ATOMS: atom_id res chain seq x y z
N MET A 1 -7.72 -15.07 -1.87
CA MET A 1 -7.28 -13.77 -1.32
C MET A 1 -8.43 -13.21 -0.47
N LYS A 2 -8.21 -12.97 0.83
CA LYS A 2 -9.26 -12.39 1.69
C LYS A 2 -9.67 -11.00 1.15
N HIS A 3 -10.95 -10.64 1.27
CA HIS A 3 -11.50 -9.38 0.75
C HIS A 3 -10.70 -8.13 1.19
N THR A 4 -10.16 -8.16 2.41
CA THR A 4 -9.38 -7.05 3.00
C THR A 4 -8.11 -6.76 2.21
N HIS A 5 -7.31 -7.77 1.84
CA HIS A 5 -6.05 -7.56 1.12
C HIS A 5 -6.27 -7.10 -0.32
N ARG A 6 -7.35 -7.55 -0.97
CA ARG A 6 -7.74 -7.07 -2.29
C ARG A 6 -8.01 -5.56 -2.33
N LYS A 7 -8.55 -4.99 -1.25
CA LYS A 7 -8.75 -3.54 -1.15
C LYS A 7 -7.41 -2.79 -1.18
N TYR A 8 -6.42 -3.23 -0.40
CA TYR A 8 -5.10 -2.58 -0.37
C TYR A 8 -4.38 -2.64 -1.73
N VAL A 9 -4.46 -3.77 -2.42
CA VAL A 9 -3.90 -3.91 -3.78
C VAL A 9 -4.57 -2.93 -4.75
N LYS A 10 -5.92 -2.81 -4.72
CA LYS A 10 -6.65 -1.85 -5.55
C LYS A 10 -6.27 -0.40 -5.20
N THR A 11 -6.17 -0.08 -3.90
CA THR A 11 -5.72 1.25 -3.45
C THR A 11 -4.30 1.53 -3.94
N GLY A 12 -3.40 0.55 -3.90
CA GLY A 12 -2.06 0.67 -4.42
C GLY A 12 -2.03 0.99 -5.93
N PHE A 13 -2.80 0.26 -6.74
CA PHE A 13 -2.91 0.56 -8.18
C PHE A 13 -3.47 1.96 -8.44
N PHE A 14 -4.50 2.37 -7.70
CA PHE A 14 -5.07 3.71 -7.82
C PHE A 14 -4.03 4.80 -7.49
N LEU A 15 -3.33 4.67 -6.36
CA LEU A 15 -2.32 5.64 -5.93
C LEU A 15 -1.12 5.67 -6.89
N ALA A 16 -0.69 4.53 -7.45
CA ALA A 16 0.36 4.47 -8.44
C ALA A 16 -0.04 5.20 -9.73
N GLY A 17 -1.24 4.94 -10.25
CA GLY A 17 -1.78 5.65 -11.41
C GLY A 17 -1.88 7.16 -11.15
N LEU A 18 -2.35 7.56 -9.96
CA LEU A 18 -2.45 8.96 -9.56
C LEU A 18 -1.05 9.63 -9.47
N SER A 19 -0.02 8.89 -9.03
CA SER A 19 1.36 9.40 -9.03
C SER A 19 1.86 9.71 -10.44
N VAL A 20 1.51 8.89 -11.44
CA VAL A 20 1.85 9.14 -12.85
C VAL A 20 1.14 10.40 -13.36
N VAL A 21 -0.15 10.55 -13.06
CA VAL A 21 -0.94 11.74 -13.42
C VAL A 21 -0.32 13.00 -12.81
N PHE A 22 0.01 12.97 -11.52
CA PHE A 22 0.66 14.09 -10.84
C PHE A 22 2.06 14.38 -11.37
N GLY A 23 2.81 13.34 -11.76
CA GLY A 23 4.11 13.51 -12.42
C GLY A 23 4.01 14.26 -13.74
N ALA A 24 3.04 13.88 -14.60
CA ALA A 24 2.77 14.58 -15.83
C ALA A 24 2.29 16.01 -15.58
N PHE A 25 1.39 16.23 -14.62
CA PHE A 25 0.91 17.54 -14.23
C PHE A 25 2.05 18.45 -13.72
N GLY A 26 2.94 17.91 -12.87
CA GLY A 26 4.11 18.61 -12.35
C GLY A 26 5.04 19.09 -13.47
N SER A 27 5.43 18.17 -14.35
CA SER A 27 6.40 18.44 -15.43
C SER A 27 5.86 19.34 -16.56
N HIS A 28 4.57 19.30 -16.86
CA HIS A 28 3.99 20.04 -17.99
C HIS A 28 3.28 21.32 -17.59
N ILE A 29 2.64 21.35 -16.42
CA ILE A 29 1.79 22.48 -16.01
C ILE A 29 2.40 23.26 -14.85
N LEU A 30 2.84 22.60 -13.78
CA LEU A 30 3.36 23.28 -12.60
C LEU A 30 4.72 23.90 -12.86
N LYS A 31 5.60 23.27 -13.61
CA LYS A 31 6.97 23.74 -13.89
C LYS A 31 7.03 25.19 -14.41
N SER A 32 6.02 25.64 -15.13
CA SER A 32 5.94 27.02 -15.63
C SER A 32 5.20 27.98 -14.70
N ARG A 33 4.65 27.52 -13.57
CA ARG A 33 3.75 28.30 -12.71
C ARG A 33 4.21 28.45 -11.27
N ILE A 34 5.12 27.60 -10.81
CA ILE A 34 5.68 27.62 -9.45
C ILE A 34 7.20 27.64 -9.53
N ASP A 35 7.86 28.08 -8.45
CA ASP A 35 9.32 28.08 -8.37
C ASP A 35 9.89 26.66 -8.26
N GLU A 36 11.20 26.51 -8.48
CA GLU A 36 11.90 25.24 -8.49
C GLU A 36 11.83 24.52 -7.15
N THR A 37 11.86 25.25 -6.03
CA THR A 37 11.76 24.70 -4.67
C THR A 37 10.37 24.07 -4.45
N ALA A 38 9.33 24.77 -4.84
CA ALA A 38 7.95 24.28 -4.78
C ALA A 38 7.74 23.07 -5.71
N LEU A 39 8.29 23.09 -6.92
CA LEU A 39 8.24 21.95 -7.84
C LEU A 39 8.94 20.73 -7.23
N ASN A 40 10.13 20.87 -6.68
CA ASN A 40 10.84 19.79 -6.00
C ASN A 40 10.03 19.24 -4.81
N THR A 41 9.37 20.10 -4.04
CA THR A 41 8.47 19.70 -2.95
C THR A 41 7.32 18.84 -3.46
N PHE A 42 6.72 19.22 -4.59
CA PHE A 42 5.66 18.45 -5.25
C PHE A 42 6.16 17.07 -5.70
N GLU A 43 7.33 17.02 -6.31
CA GLU A 43 7.97 15.77 -6.77
C GLU A 43 8.33 14.83 -5.62
N ILE A 44 8.75 15.34 -4.45
CA ILE A 44 8.94 14.55 -3.25
C ILE A 44 7.62 13.86 -2.87
N GLY A 45 6.51 14.58 -2.89
CA GLY A 45 5.17 14.02 -2.65
C GLY A 45 4.85 12.86 -3.59
N ILE A 46 5.11 13.01 -4.90
CA ILE A 46 4.88 11.98 -5.92
C ILE A 46 5.74 10.75 -5.64
N ARG A 47 7.02 10.92 -5.35
CA ARG A 47 7.96 9.83 -5.09
C ARG A 47 7.51 8.98 -3.88
N TYR A 48 7.18 9.62 -2.78
CA TYR A 48 6.70 8.91 -1.58
C TYR A 48 5.37 8.22 -1.81
N GLN A 49 4.43 8.84 -2.53
CA GLN A 49 3.17 8.21 -2.92
C GLN A 49 3.42 6.97 -3.78
N MET A 50 4.26 7.06 -4.80
CA MET A 50 4.56 5.93 -5.70
C MET A 50 5.23 4.77 -4.93
N PHE A 51 6.25 5.03 -4.10
CA PHE A 51 6.92 3.98 -3.33
C PHE A 51 5.96 3.23 -2.41
N HIS A 52 5.08 3.95 -1.71
CA HIS A 52 4.13 3.32 -0.80
C HIS A 52 2.95 2.68 -1.55
N ALA A 53 2.57 3.18 -2.72
CA ALA A 53 1.62 2.52 -3.61
C ALA A 53 2.14 1.14 -4.07
N LEU A 54 3.40 1.06 -4.49
CA LEU A 54 4.05 -0.21 -4.85
C LEU A 54 4.16 -1.13 -3.63
N ALA A 55 4.50 -0.61 -2.45
CA ALA A 55 4.51 -1.38 -1.22
C ALA A 55 3.13 -1.98 -0.90
N LEU A 56 2.04 -1.21 -1.03
CA LEU A 56 0.67 -1.70 -0.85
C LEU A 56 0.34 -2.86 -1.79
N ILE A 57 0.76 -2.79 -3.06
CA ILE A 57 0.54 -3.84 -4.06
C ILE A 57 1.33 -5.09 -3.67
N ILE A 58 2.65 -4.96 -3.46
CA ILE A 58 3.55 -6.08 -3.17
C ILE A 58 3.15 -6.80 -1.88
N LEU A 59 2.93 -6.06 -0.80
CA LEU A 59 2.55 -6.60 0.49
C LEU A 59 1.14 -7.21 0.45
N GLY A 60 0.20 -6.57 -0.22
CA GLY A 60 -1.16 -7.08 -0.38
C GLY A 60 -1.23 -8.37 -1.19
N LEU A 61 -0.41 -8.53 -2.24
CA LEU A 61 -0.30 -9.77 -3.02
C LEU A 61 0.39 -10.89 -2.22
N ASN A 62 1.39 -10.55 -1.41
CA ASN A 62 2.14 -11.50 -0.59
C ASN A 62 1.61 -11.64 0.84
N HIS A 63 0.36 -11.24 1.11
CA HIS A 63 -0.23 -11.17 2.44
C HIS A 63 -0.08 -12.45 3.28
N ARG A 64 -0.06 -13.62 2.65
CA ARG A 64 0.07 -14.92 3.33
C ARG A 64 1.41 -15.13 4.05
N LYS A 65 2.46 -14.40 3.63
CA LYS A 65 3.79 -14.47 4.25
C LYS A 65 3.90 -13.63 5.52
N PHE A 66 2.87 -12.85 5.85
CA PHE A 66 2.88 -11.88 6.92
C PHE A 66 1.82 -12.20 7.98
N SER A 67 2.09 -11.78 9.22
CA SER A 67 1.08 -11.74 10.27
C SER A 67 -0.08 -10.83 9.85
N GLU A 68 -1.30 -11.36 9.78
CA GLU A 68 -2.47 -10.64 9.26
C GLU A 68 -2.71 -9.32 10.02
N THR A 69 -2.62 -9.34 11.35
CA THR A 69 -2.84 -8.15 12.18
C THR A 69 -1.79 -7.08 11.91
N LYS A 70 -0.49 -7.45 11.97
CA LYS A 70 0.61 -6.50 11.77
C LYS A 70 0.63 -5.94 10.36
N LEU A 71 0.38 -6.78 9.36
CA LEU A 71 0.27 -6.34 7.98
C LEU A 71 -0.86 -5.34 7.79
N ASN A 72 -2.05 -5.61 8.34
CA ASN A 72 -3.19 -4.69 8.23
C ASN A 72 -2.90 -3.33 8.88
N ILE A 73 -2.22 -3.30 10.03
CA ILE A 73 -1.82 -2.05 10.68
C ILE A 73 -0.82 -1.30 9.80
N ALA A 74 0.22 -1.97 9.31
CA ALA A 74 1.23 -1.35 8.44
C ALA A 74 0.63 -0.78 7.16
N LEU A 75 -0.25 -1.52 6.47
CA LEU A 75 -0.91 -1.05 5.25
C LEU A 75 -1.81 0.16 5.49
N ARG A 76 -2.52 0.22 6.62
CA ARG A 76 -3.33 1.40 7.02
C ARG A 76 -2.43 2.61 7.31
N LEU A 77 -1.31 2.42 8.01
CA LEU A 77 -0.35 3.48 8.28
C LEU A 77 0.31 3.99 6.99
N MET A 78 0.59 3.12 6.01
CA MET A 78 1.08 3.56 4.70
C MET A 78 0.06 4.44 3.97
N ILE A 79 -1.21 4.07 3.96
CA ILE A 79 -2.26 4.89 3.34
C ILE A 79 -2.41 6.23 4.07
N ALA A 80 -2.45 6.23 5.41
CA ALA A 80 -2.50 7.46 6.19
C ALA A 80 -1.28 8.35 5.93
N GLY A 81 -0.09 7.74 5.85
CA GLY A 81 1.15 8.44 5.49
C GLY A 81 1.07 9.09 4.11
N VAL A 82 0.55 8.39 3.08
CA VAL A 82 0.36 9.00 1.74
C VAL A 82 -0.58 10.20 1.80
N ILE A 83 -1.70 10.07 2.48
CA ILE A 83 -2.69 11.16 2.59
C ILE A 83 -2.08 12.37 3.32
N ILE A 84 -1.43 12.15 4.45
CA ILE A 84 -0.90 13.22 5.30
C ILE A 84 0.39 13.78 4.71
N PHE A 85 1.39 12.95 4.39
CA PHE A 85 2.69 13.39 3.92
C PHE A 85 2.64 13.92 2.48
N SER A 86 2.24 13.08 1.52
CA SER A 86 2.20 13.51 0.12
C SER A 86 1.14 14.58 -0.10
N GLY A 87 -0.02 14.47 0.54
CA GLY A 87 -1.08 15.47 0.46
C GLY A 87 -0.64 16.84 0.98
N SER A 88 0.06 16.91 2.13
CA SER A 88 0.59 18.16 2.64
C SER A 88 1.65 18.79 1.72
N LEU A 89 2.52 17.97 1.10
CA LEU A 89 3.52 18.44 0.15
C LEU A 89 2.89 18.99 -1.12
N TYR A 90 1.84 18.34 -1.65
CA TYR A 90 1.10 18.86 -2.80
C TYR A 90 0.44 20.20 -2.49
N PHE A 91 -0.18 20.32 -1.32
CA PHE A 91 -0.78 21.55 -0.86
C PHE A 91 0.26 22.68 -0.74
N LEU A 92 1.37 22.42 -0.03
CA LEU A 92 2.42 23.40 0.18
C LEU A 92 3.07 23.88 -1.12
N ALA A 93 3.30 22.95 -2.07
CA ALA A 93 3.89 23.27 -3.36
C ALA A 93 2.98 24.13 -4.24
N THR A 94 1.68 23.92 -4.18
CA THR A 94 0.73 24.59 -5.08
C THR A 94 0.02 25.79 -4.47
N ARG A 95 0.14 26.01 -3.15
CA ARG A 95 -0.59 27.07 -2.43
C ARG A 95 -0.46 28.47 -3.04
N ALA A 96 0.72 28.82 -3.53
CA ALA A 96 0.99 30.13 -4.10
C ALA A 96 0.17 30.42 -5.37
N LEU A 97 -0.42 29.40 -6.01
CA LEU A 97 -1.28 29.57 -7.18
C LEU A 97 -2.67 30.11 -6.86
N TRP A 98 -3.12 30.05 -5.60
CA TRP A 98 -4.50 30.35 -5.21
C TRP A 98 -4.63 31.12 -3.88
N THR A 99 -3.53 31.34 -3.15
CA THR A 99 -3.54 32.14 -1.92
C THR A 99 -2.16 32.73 -1.65
N SER A 100 -2.14 33.94 -1.09
CA SER A 100 -0.93 34.59 -0.56
C SER A 100 -0.72 34.35 0.94
N GLU A 101 -1.66 33.69 1.61
CA GLU A 101 -1.58 33.44 3.04
C GLU A 101 -0.54 32.36 3.39
N SER A 102 0.02 32.49 4.58
CA SER A 102 0.97 31.51 5.11
C SER A 102 0.25 30.37 5.82
N TYR A 103 0.43 29.15 5.31
CA TYR A 103 -0.08 27.92 5.92
C TYR A 103 1.08 27.12 6.56
N ALA A 104 1.90 27.78 7.37
CA ALA A 104 3.07 27.15 8.01
C ALA A 104 2.69 25.91 8.85
N PHE A 105 1.46 25.89 9.42
CA PHE A 105 0.96 24.75 10.18
C PHE A 105 0.85 23.47 9.34
N VAL A 106 0.62 23.55 8.03
CA VAL A 106 0.59 22.37 7.13
C VAL A 106 1.96 21.73 7.05
N GLY A 107 3.04 22.54 7.07
CA GLY A 107 4.41 22.03 7.18
C GLY A 107 4.66 21.24 8.46
N ALA A 108 4.00 21.61 9.57
CA ALA A 108 4.10 20.88 10.83
C ALA A 108 3.32 19.54 10.82
N ILE A 109 2.36 19.36 9.91
CA ILE A 109 1.60 18.11 9.75
C ILE A 109 2.40 17.07 8.94
N THR A 110 3.24 17.52 8.00
CA THR A 110 4.05 16.61 7.14
C THR A 110 4.86 15.58 7.92
N PRO A 111 5.59 15.94 9.02
CA PRO A 111 6.32 14.96 9.83
C PRO A 111 5.43 13.85 10.43
N ILE A 112 4.17 14.13 10.74
CA ILE A 112 3.22 13.12 11.25
C ILE A 112 2.99 12.03 10.18
N GLY A 113 2.84 12.44 8.91
CA GLY A 113 2.76 11.51 7.80
C GLY A 113 4.04 10.69 7.61
N GLY A 114 5.21 11.32 7.77
CA GLY A 114 6.51 10.65 7.75
C GLY A 114 6.65 9.62 8.87
N LEU A 115 6.24 9.95 10.09
CA LEU A 115 6.20 9.01 11.22
C LEU A 115 5.27 7.83 10.97
N SER A 116 4.15 8.04 10.26
CA SER A 116 3.25 6.95 9.86
C SER A 116 3.96 5.95 8.93
N PHE A 117 4.74 6.43 7.98
CA PHE A 117 5.55 5.57 7.11
C PHE A 117 6.61 4.81 7.90
N ILE A 118 7.39 5.50 8.73
CA ILE A 118 8.42 4.87 9.56
C ILE A 118 7.80 3.78 10.44
N SER A 119 6.69 4.07 11.11
CA SER A 119 5.99 3.11 11.96
C SER A 119 5.51 1.89 11.18
N ALA A 120 4.99 2.07 9.96
CA ALA A 120 4.58 0.97 9.10
C ALA A 120 5.75 0.04 8.77
N TRP A 121 6.90 0.59 8.40
CA TRP A 121 8.10 -0.19 8.08
C TRP A 121 8.70 -0.89 9.31
N LEU A 122 8.71 -0.24 10.47
CA LEU A 122 9.18 -0.85 11.72
C LEU A 122 8.28 -2.02 12.16
N ILE A 123 6.95 -1.89 12.03
CA ILE A 123 6.02 -3.00 12.34
C ILE A 123 6.30 -4.21 11.45
N LEU A 124 6.58 -4.00 10.16
CA LEU A 124 6.91 -5.09 9.24
C LEU A 124 8.28 -5.70 9.56
N PHE A 125 9.27 -4.88 9.89
CA PHE A 125 10.62 -5.33 10.21
C PHE A 125 10.65 -6.18 11.49
N PHE A 126 10.08 -5.70 12.60
CA PHE A 126 10.16 -6.38 13.89
C PHE A 126 9.17 -7.54 14.08
N GLY A 127 8.24 -7.75 13.19
CA GLY A 127 7.28 -8.84 13.39
C GLY A 127 6.23 -8.97 12.31
N GLY A 128 6.53 -8.46 11.12
CA GLY A 128 5.62 -8.57 9.97
C GLY A 128 5.47 -10.00 9.47
N PHE A 129 6.53 -10.80 9.54
CA PHE A 129 6.50 -12.17 9.00
C PHE A 129 5.67 -13.12 9.86
N SER A 130 4.89 -13.99 9.21
CA SER A 130 4.23 -15.12 9.83
C SER A 130 5.27 -16.20 10.14
N ASN A 131 5.06 -16.97 11.22
CA ASN A 131 5.90 -18.14 11.50
C ASN A 131 5.85 -19.08 10.29
N THR A 132 7.00 -19.32 9.67
CA THR A 132 7.14 -20.17 8.48
C THR A 132 6.63 -21.58 8.72
N GLU A 133 6.79 -22.09 9.94
CA GLU A 133 6.30 -23.42 10.36
C GLU A 133 4.77 -23.51 10.35
N LYS A 134 4.08 -22.49 10.83
CA LYS A 134 2.61 -22.44 10.82
C LYS A 134 2.05 -22.37 9.40
N TYR A 135 2.73 -21.66 8.50
CA TYR A 135 2.34 -21.59 7.10
C TYR A 135 2.59 -22.90 6.35
N ALA A 136 3.70 -23.60 6.66
CA ALA A 136 3.99 -24.91 6.09
C ALA A 136 2.96 -25.95 6.55
N ALA A 137 2.64 -26.00 7.85
CA ALA A 137 1.63 -26.89 8.41
C ALA A 137 0.22 -26.63 7.80
N GLU A 138 -0.21 -25.38 7.66
CA GLU A 138 -1.49 -25.03 7.04
C GLU A 138 -1.54 -25.45 5.57
N LYS A 139 -0.42 -25.37 4.86
CA LYS A 139 -0.30 -25.80 3.47
C LYS A 139 -0.40 -27.32 3.34
N GLU A 140 0.29 -28.08 4.18
CA GLU A 140 0.22 -29.56 4.23
C GLU A 140 -1.21 -30.03 4.53
N GLU A 141 -1.88 -29.41 5.51
CA GLU A 141 -3.27 -29.74 5.84
C GLU A 141 -4.24 -29.47 4.65
N LEU A 142 -4.03 -28.38 3.93
CA LEU A 142 -4.84 -28.05 2.73
C LEU A 142 -4.60 -29.04 1.59
N GLU A 143 -3.36 -29.47 1.38
CA GLU A 143 -3.00 -30.47 0.36
C GLU A 143 -3.63 -31.84 0.71
N GLU A 144 -3.48 -32.29 1.97
CA GLU A 144 -4.10 -33.55 2.45
C GLU A 144 -5.63 -33.55 2.32
N ASN A 145 -6.28 -32.44 2.69
CA ASN A 145 -7.72 -32.29 2.56
C ASN A 145 -8.18 -32.29 1.09
N SER A 146 -7.37 -31.72 0.20
CA SER A 146 -7.66 -31.71 -1.24
C SER A 146 -7.58 -33.13 -1.84
N GLU A 147 -6.60 -33.93 -1.43
CA GLU A 147 -6.42 -35.32 -1.85
C GLU A 147 -7.56 -36.21 -1.33
N LYS A 148 -7.94 -36.08 -0.05
CA LYS A 148 -9.09 -36.77 0.53
C LYS A 148 -10.39 -36.48 -0.24
N LYS A 149 -10.62 -35.24 -0.64
CA LYS A 149 -11.78 -34.86 -1.48
C LYS A 149 -11.73 -35.50 -2.86
N ARG A 150 -10.56 -35.55 -3.51
CA ARG A 150 -10.38 -36.20 -4.82
C ARG A 150 -10.64 -37.71 -4.74
N HIS A 151 -10.14 -38.36 -3.71
CA HIS A 151 -10.38 -39.78 -3.47
C HIS A 151 -11.87 -40.11 -3.24
N ARG A 152 -12.58 -39.30 -2.44
CA ARG A 152 -14.02 -39.46 -2.19
C ARG A 152 -14.82 -39.25 -3.47
N SER A 153 -14.49 -38.28 -4.30
CA SER A 153 -15.17 -38.04 -5.58
C SER A 153 -15.00 -39.19 -6.55
N LYS A 154 -13.76 -39.74 -6.67
CA LYS A 154 -13.49 -40.90 -7.52
C LYS A 154 -14.27 -42.15 -7.07
N LYS A 155 -14.36 -42.39 -5.75
CA LYS A 155 -15.07 -43.53 -5.18
C LYS A 155 -16.59 -43.42 -5.40
N SER A 156 -17.14 -42.23 -5.30
CA SER A 156 -18.56 -41.95 -5.57
C SER A 156 -18.91 -42.13 -7.06
N GLN A 157 -18.03 -41.72 -7.98
CA GLN A 157 -18.22 -41.93 -9.42
C GLN A 157 -18.12 -43.41 -9.85
N ALA A 158 -17.23 -44.19 -9.21
CA ALA A 158 -17.13 -45.61 -9.48
C ALA A 158 -18.40 -46.37 -9.06
N GLN A 159 -19.03 -46.00 -7.92
CA GLN A 159 -20.28 -46.59 -7.43
C GLN A 159 -21.53 -46.24 -8.25
N LEU A 160 -21.47 -45.20 -9.07
CA LEU A 160 -22.58 -44.78 -9.94
C LEU A 160 -22.56 -45.47 -11.33
N ASN A 161 -21.42 -46.09 -11.67
CA ASN A 161 -21.20 -46.73 -12.97
C ASN A 161 -21.29 -48.28 -12.92
N ASP A 162 -21.50 -48.86 -11.74
CA ASP A 162 -21.86 -50.27 -11.48
C ASP A 162 -23.38 -50.44 -11.28
#